data_80cc98ec3ec653ba44143dbcf70a929d
#
_entry.id   80cc98ec3ec653ba44143dbcf70a929d
#
_cell.length_a   1.000
_cell.length_b   1.000
_cell.length_c   1.000
_cell.angle_alpha   90.00
_cell.angle_beta   90.00
_cell.angle_gamma   90.00
#
_symmetry.space_group_name_H-M   'P 1'
#
loop_
_entity.id
_entity.type
_entity.pdbx_description
1 polymer ?
#
loop_
_entity_poly.entity_id
_entity_poly.type
_entity_poly.pdbx_seq_one_letter_code
_entity_poly.pdbx_strand_id
1 'polypeptide(L)'
;HEDPRRQRQMCIRDSSVTTGANLVNKGLSFLAVSGDGDTASIGIGQFVHAIRRNLDMVYIVENNGVYGLTKGQYSATVEKGSKKKKGVANQQAPIDLCAMAINLGCSFVARSFSGSKKQLTALIRAAMSHRGMAVIDVISPCVTFANNDESYKSYNYVKANDEVLHILDYISHFSPIEEVDVPEGEYQEVSLFDGSTLRLETLAADHDYTDAVSALSAIHQAEKAERHVTGLLYYDDDVPTATDTLGLSETPLVELTEDLLRPSPDSLEKVNSGFRS
;
A
#
# COMPACT_ATOMS: atom_id res chain seq x y z
N HIS A 1 8.57 9.38 -29.90
CA HIS A 1 9.16 10.19 -28.79
C HIS A 1 8.16 10.65 -27.72
N GLU A 2 6.84 10.42 -27.87
CA GLU A 2 5.85 10.76 -26.85
C GLU A 2 5.67 9.66 -25.79
N ASP A 3 5.82 8.38 -26.16
CA ASP A 3 5.59 7.25 -25.26
C ASP A 3 6.53 7.19 -24.04
N PRO A 4 7.87 7.45 -24.16
CA PRO A 4 8.75 7.44 -22.99
C PRO A 4 8.46 8.58 -22.00
N ARG A 5 7.84 9.68 -22.46
CA ARG A 5 7.41 10.76 -21.56
C ARG A 5 6.13 10.40 -20.81
N ARG A 6 5.20 9.67 -21.45
CA ARG A 6 3.97 9.20 -20.80
C ARG A 6 4.27 8.13 -19.75
N GLN A 7 5.12 7.15 -20.04
CA GLN A 7 5.58 6.16 -19.05
C GLN A 7 6.27 6.81 -17.85
N ARG A 8 7.17 7.75 -18.06
CA ARG A 8 7.79 8.52 -16.97
C ARG A 8 6.80 9.37 -16.20
N GLN A 9 5.70 9.80 -16.83
CA GLN A 9 4.63 10.52 -16.15
C GLN A 9 3.79 9.59 -15.28
N MET A 10 3.50 8.36 -15.71
CA MET A 10 2.74 7.40 -14.91
C MET A 10 3.56 6.94 -13.70
N CYS A 11 4.72 6.33 -13.90
CA CYS A 11 5.49 5.70 -12.82
C CYS A 11 6.07 6.66 -11.76
N ILE A 12 6.38 7.91 -12.13
CA ILE A 12 6.97 8.90 -11.21
C ILE A 12 5.92 9.88 -10.67
N ARG A 13 4.82 10.09 -11.37
CA ARG A 13 3.89 11.19 -11.05
C ARG A 13 2.59 10.78 -10.39
N ASP A 14 2.17 9.51 -10.48
CA ASP A 14 0.88 9.09 -9.95
C ASP A 14 0.76 9.38 -8.47
N SER A 15 1.75 8.99 -7.66
CA SER A 15 1.76 9.29 -6.23
C SER A 15 1.85 10.79 -5.94
N SER A 16 2.56 11.56 -6.80
CA SER A 16 2.67 13.01 -6.64
C SER A 16 1.37 13.73 -7.00
N VAL A 17 0.69 13.29 -8.06
CA VAL A 17 -0.62 13.83 -8.47
C VAL A 17 -1.66 13.49 -7.41
N THR A 18 -1.69 12.26 -6.93
CA THR A 18 -2.57 11.83 -5.84
C THR A 18 -2.30 12.62 -4.56
N THR A 19 -1.02 12.87 -4.23
CA THR A 19 -0.67 13.74 -3.11
C THR A 19 -1.33 15.11 -3.24
N GLY A 20 -1.16 15.77 -4.39
CA GLY A 20 -1.77 17.08 -4.64
C GLY A 20 -3.30 17.04 -4.57
N ALA A 21 -3.91 16.03 -5.16
CA ALA A 21 -5.36 15.87 -5.15
C ALA A 21 -5.91 15.60 -3.74
N ASN A 22 -5.24 14.78 -2.93
CA ASN A 22 -5.62 14.53 -1.54
C ASN A 22 -5.53 15.79 -0.68
N LEU A 23 -4.48 16.60 -0.86
CA LEU A 23 -4.31 17.84 -0.11
C LEU A 23 -5.34 18.92 -0.44
N VAL A 24 -5.90 18.91 -1.64
CA VAL A 24 -6.89 19.93 -2.07
C VAL A 24 -8.35 19.47 -1.89
N ASN A 25 -8.59 18.19 -1.71
CA ASN A 25 -9.91 17.64 -1.45
C ASN A 25 -9.84 16.32 -0.68
N LYS A 26 -9.94 16.40 0.64
CA LYS A 26 -9.92 15.24 1.52
C LYS A 26 -11.24 14.45 1.59
N GLY A 27 -12.29 14.95 0.93
CA GLY A 27 -13.58 14.25 0.80
C GLY A 27 -13.59 13.17 -0.28
N LEU A 28 -12.50 13.00 -1.04
CA LEU A 28 -12.37 11.99 -2.07
C LEU A 28 -11.58 10.78 -1.56
N SER A 29 -12.00 9.58 -1.97
CA SER A 29 -11.20 8.37 -1.79
C SER A 29 -10.20 8.23 -2.92
N PHE A 30 -8.96 7.94 -2.58
CA PHE A 30 -7.86 7.81 -3.55
C PHE A 30 -7.40 6.36 -3.64
N LEU A 31 -7.37 5.84 -4.86
CA LEU A 31 -6.88 4.51 -5.19
C LEU A 31 -5.81 4.62 -6.26
N ALA A 32 -4.60 4.17 -5.95
CA ALA A 32 -3.52 4.00 -6.90
C ALA A 32 -3.28 2.51 -7.18
N VAL A 33 -3.12 2.16 -8.45
CA VAL A 33 -2.75 0.80 -8.88
C VAL A 33 -1.53 0.91 -9.75
N SER A 34 -0.47 0.19 -9.42
CA SER A 34 0.84 0.29 -10.08
C SER A 34 1.50 -1.08 -10.17
N GLY A 35 2.37 -1.28 -11.14
CA GLY A 35 3.23 -2.46 -11.19
C GLY A 35 4.40 -2.36 -10.21
N ASP A 36 4.98 -3.50 -9.89
CA ASP A 36 6.15 -3.59 -9.00
C ASP A 36 7.39 -2.91 -9.59
N GLY A 37 7.60 -3.00 -10.89
CA GLY A 37 8.67 -2.29 -11.58
C GLY A 37 8.49 -0.77 -11.53
N ASP A 38 7.27 -0.30 -11.68
CA ASP A 38 6.94 1.12 -11.58
C ASP A 38 7.13 1.63 -10.15
N THR A 39 6.69 0.87 -9.16
CA THR A 39 6.74 1.24 -7.74
C THR A 39 8.14 1.07 -7.15
N ALA A 40 8.72 -0.13 -7.23
CA ALA A 40 9.96 -0.48 -6.53
C ALA A 40 11.23 -0.03 -7.27
N SER A 41 11.15 0.34 -8.55
CA SER A 41 12.30 0.78 -9.32
C SER A 41 12.17 2.26 -9.71
N ILE A 42 11.24 2.59 -10.61
CA ILE A 42 11.18 3.93 -11.22
C ILE A 42 10.60 4.96 -10.23
N GLY A 43 9.52 4.58 -9.54
CA GLY A 43 8.73 5.44 -8.66
C GLY A 43 9.06 5.35 -7.17
N ILE A 44 10.10 4.62 -6.78
CA ILE A 44 10.39 4.31 -5.38
C ILE A 44 10.47 5.55 -4.47
N GLY A 45 11.04 6.64 -4.96
CA GLY A 45 11.11 7.90 -4.22
C GLY A 45 9.72 8.48 -3.92
N GLN A 46 8.79 8.38 -4.87
CA GLN A 46 7.42 8.87 -4.69
C GLN A 46 6.62 7.97 -3.74
N PHE A 47 6.79 6.66 -3.86
CA PHE A 47 6.21 5.67 -2.95
C PHE A 47 6.64 5.92 -1.50
N VAL A 48 7.96 6.03 -1.27
CA VAL A 48 8.54 6.35 0.06
C VAL A 48 7.95 7.64 0.64
N HIS A 49 7.85 8.69 -0.16
CA HIS A 49 7.34 9.97 0.31
C HIS A 49 5.82 10.00 0.50
N ALA A 50 5.05 9.21 -0.23
CA ALA A 50 3.62 9.05 0.00
C ALA A 50 3.35 8.37 1.36
N ILE A 51 4.07 7.28 1.65
CA ILE A 51 4.02 6.59 2.94
C ILE A 51 4.44 7.53 4.07
N ARG A 52 5.59 8.17 3.96
CA ARG A 52 6.12 9.07 5.00
C ARG A 52 5.16 10.20 5.35
N ARG A 53 4.32 10.63 4.42
CA ARG A 53 3.30 11.67 4.67
C ARG A 53 2.01 11.09 5.25
N ASN A 54 1.86 9.78 5.27
CA ASN A 54 0.63 9.08 5.59
C ASN A 54 -0.58 9.67 4.84
N LEU A 55 -0.49 9.66 3.50
CA LEU A 55 -1.58 10.13 2.64
C LEU A 55 -2.79 9.22 2.82
N ASP A 56 -3.98 9.80 2.87
CA ASP A 56 -5.20 9.01 2.91
C ASP A 56 -5.50 8.43 1.52
N MET A 57 -4.91 7.26 1.26
CA MET A 57 -5.02 6.56 -0.03
C MET A 57 -4.70 5.07 0.07
N VAL A 58 -5.32 4.30 -0.79
CA VAL A 58 -4.98 2.89 -1.02
C VAL A 58 -4.01 2.79 -2.19
N TYR A 59 -2.88 2.13 -1.98
CA TYR A 59 -1.87 1.87 -2.98
C TYR A 59 -1.71 0.37 -3.22
N ILE A 60 -2.19 -0.10 -4.36
CA ILE A 60 -2.12 -1.50 -4.76
C ILE A 60 -0.94 -1.69 -5.71
N VAL A 61 -0.06 -2.64 -5.41
CA VAL A 61 1.04 -3.02 -6.28
C VAL A 61 0.77 -4.39 -6.90
N GLU A 62 0.66 -4.44 -8.22
CA GLU A 62 0.59 -5.69 -8.98
C GLU A 62 1.99 -6.25 -9.17
N ASN A 63 2.41 -7.13 -8.25
CA ASN A 63 3.77 -7.63 -8.14
C ASN A 63 3.96 -8.92 -8.90
N ASN A 64 4.62 -8.84 -10.05
CA ASN A 64 4.94 -10.00 -10.88
C ASN A 64 6.46 -10.21 -11.10
N GLY A 65 7.31 -9.35 -10.55
CA GLY A 65 8.77 -9.44 -10.67
C GLY A 65 9.35 -9.02 -12.01
N VAL A 66 8.52 -8.55 -12.96
CA VAL A 66 8.99 -8.25 -14.32
C VAL A 66 8.30 -7.03 -14.93
N TYR A 67 8.99 -6.38 -15.87
CA TYR A 67 8.36 -5.43 -16.79
C TYR A 67 7.75 -6.20 -17.98
N GLY A 68 6.45 -6.44 -17.96
CA GLY A 68 5.75 -7.21 -18.98
C GLY A 68 5.77 -6.55 -20.36
N LEU A 69 5.45 -5.24 -20.42
CA LEU A 69 5.34 -4.47 -21.66
C LEU A 69 6.64 -4.45 -22.48
N THR A 70 7.78 -4.39 -21.81
CA THR A 70 9.11 -4.31 -22.42
C THR A 70 9.78 -5.68 -22.60
N LYS A 71 8.97 -6.76 -22.58
CA LYS A 71 9.37 -8.15 -22.83
C LYS A 71 10.14 -8.82 -21.68
N GLY A 72 9.77 -8.52 -20.44
CA GLY A 72 10.16 -9.31 -19.28
C GLY A 72 11.54 -8.96 -18.71
N GLN A 73 11.96 -7.69 -18.67
CA GLN A 73 13.08 -7.29 -17.84
C GLN A 73 12.76 -7.54 -16.37
N TYR A 74 13.79 -7.80 -15.58
CA TYR A 74 13.62 -7.94 -14.14
C TYR A 74 13.23 -6.59 -13.51
N SER A 75 12.27 -6.64 -12.61
CA SER A 75 12.00 -5.52 -11.71
C SER A 75 12.84 -5.63 -10.43
N ALA A 76 12.74 -4.65 -9.55
CA ALA A 76 13.46 -4.68 -8.29
C ALA A 76 12.91 -5.69 -7.27
N THR A 77 11.74 -6.27 -7.52
CA THR A 77 11.09 -7.26 -6.64
C THR A 77 11.35 -8.70 -7.07
N VAL A 78 12.09 -8.91 -8.19
CA VAL A 78 12.38 -10.25 -8.67
C VAL A 78 13.39 -10.97 -7.77
N GLU A 79 13.16 -12.23 -7.52
CA GLU A 79 14.00 -13.07 -6.66
C GLU A 79 15.41 -13.23 -7.23
N LYS A 80 16.38 -13.31 -6.33
CA LYS A 80 17.75 -13.66 -6.67
C LYS A 80 17.81 -15.06 -7.27
N GLY A 81 18.53 -15.20 -8.38
CA GLY A 81 18.65 -16.47 -9.09
C GLY A 81 17.58 -16.70 -10.18
N SER A 82 16.52 -15.90 -10.23
CA SER A 82 15.50 -15.97 -11.29
C SER A 82 16.14 -15.90 -12.66
N LYS A 83 15.74 -16.83 -13.55
CA LYS A 83 16.28 -16.93 -14.91
C LYS A 83 15.21 -16.65 -15.95
N LYS A 84 15.52 -15.86 -16.95
CA LYS A 84 14.75 -15.79 -18.18
C LYS A 84 15.06 -17.01 -19.07
N LYS A 85 14.17 -17.34 -19.99
CA LYS A 85 14.41 -18.41 -21.00
C LYS A 85 15.72 -18.22 -21.77
N LYS A 86 16.19 -16.98 -21.94
CA LYS A 86 17.50 -16.64 -22.51
C LYS A 86 18.03 -15.42 -21.72
N GLY A 87 19.05 -15.60 -20.92
CA GLY A 87 19.66 -14.49 -20.18
C GLY A 87 20.43 -14.92 -18.94
N VAL A 88 21.07 -13.96 -18.30
CA VAL A 88 21.81 -14.15 -17.04
C VAL A 88 20.80 -14.14 -15.90
N ALA A 89 21.01 -15.00 -14.89
CA ALA A 89 20.19 -15.01 -13.68
C ALA A 89 20.32 -13.68 -12.92
N ASN A 90 19.23 -13.24 -12.27
CA ASN A 90 19.27 -12.08 -11.39
C ASN A 90 20.26 -12.32 -10.23
N GLN A 91 21.21 -11.40 -10.05
CA GLN A 91 22.20 -11.46 -8.97
C GLN A 91 21.82 -10.58 -7.76
N GLN A 92 20.83 -9.70 -7.91
CA GLN A 92 20.45 -8.74 -6.89
C GLN A 92 19.40 -9.35 -5.96
N ALA A 93 19.43 -8.95 -4.70
CA ALA A 93 18.36 -9.28 -3.76
C ALA A 93 17.09 -8.49 -4.11
N PRO A 94 15.90 -9.08 -3.92
CA PRO A 94 14.65 -8.39 -4.16
C PRO A 94 14.40 -7.30 -3.12
N ILE A 95 13.65 -6.27 -3.52
CA ILE A 95 13.03 -5.34 -2.59
C ILE A 95 11.70 -5.93 -2.15
N ASP A 96 11.52 -6.14 -0.86
CA ASP A 96 10.22 -6.46 -0.27
C ASP A 96 9.46 -5.16 0.03
N LEU A 97 8.35 -4.94 -0.69
CA LEU A 97 7.57 -3.72 -0.59
C LEU A 97 6.80 -3.61 0.73
N CYS A 98 6.35 -4.74 1.29
CA CYS A 98 5.68 -4.75 2.59
C CYS A 98 6.66 -4.43 3.71
N ALA A 99 7.83 -5.07 3.74
CA ALA A 99 8.86 -4.78 4.72
C ALA A 99 9.33 -3.32 4.63
N MET A 100 9.48 -2.79 3.41
CA MET A 100 9.80 -1.38 3.20
C MET A 100 8.70 -0.47 3.75
N ALA A 101 7.43 -0.74 3.44
CA ALA A 101 6.29 0.06 3.89
C ALA A 101 6.19 0.10 5.42
N ILE A 102 6.35 -1.05 6.10
CA ILE A 102 6.35 -1.14 7.56
C ILE A 102 7.50 -0.31 8.14
N ASN A 103 8.72 -0.45 7.61
CA ASN A 103 9.89 0.32 8.08
C ASN A 103 9.73 1.84 7.87
N LEU A 104 8.91 2.27 6.94
CA LEU A 104 8.61 3.68 6.68
C LEU A 104 7.45 4.21 7.53
N GLY A 105 6.80 3.37 8.34
CA GLY A 105 5.68 3.73 9.18
C GLY A 105 4.35 3.81 8.43
N CYS A 106 4.16 2.98 7.41
CA CYS A 106 2.86 2.83 6.74
C CYS A 106 1.82 2.29 7.72
N SER A 107 0.67 2.93 7.80
CA SER A 107 -0.36 2.62 8.80
C SER A 107 -1.24 1.40 8.48
N PHE A 108 -1.21 0.91 7.23
CA PHE A 108 -1.88 -0.34 6.83
C PHE A 108 -1.02 -1.04 5.78
N VAL A 109 -0.54 -2.24 6.08
CA VAL A 109 0.27 -3.03 5.16
C VAL A 109 -0.27 -4.44 5.06
N ALA A 110 -0.57 -4.86 3.84
CA ALA A 110 -1.07 -6.20 3.56
C ALA A 110 -0.38 -6.79 2.32
N ARG A 111 -0.37 -8.11 2.25
CA ARG A 111 0.00 -8.86 1.05
C ARG A 111 -1.09 -9.84 0.69
N SER A 112 -1.35 -10.01 -0.58
CA SER A 112 -2.30 -11.00 -1.08
C SER A 112 -1.82 -11.61 -2.38
N PHE A 113 -2.56 -12.61 -2.82
CA PHE A 113 -2.34 -13.26 -4.11
C PHE A 113 -3.54 -13.02 -5.03
N SER A 114 -3.29 -12.71 -6.30
CA SER A 114 -4.36 -12.42 -7.28
C SER A 114 -5.34 -13.59 -7.48
N GLY A 115 -4.90 -14.83 -7.20
CA GLY A 115 -5.73 -16.03 -7.18
C GLY A 115 -6.60 -16.18 -5.93
N SER A 116 -6.31 -15.46 -4.85
CA SER A 116 -7.07 -15.50 -3.58
C SER A 116 -8.11 -14.37 -3.52
N LYS A 117 -9.14 -14.45 -4.38
CA LYS A 117 -10.11 -13.37 -4.57
C LYS A 117 -10.84 -12.96 -3.29
N LYS A 118 -11.19 -13.91 -2.42
CA LYS A 118 -11.91 -13.63 -1.17
C LYS A 118 -11.05 -12.79 -0.24
N GLN A 119 -9.81 -13.20 0.01
CA GLN A 119 -8.86 -12.47 0.85
C GLN A 119 -8.56 -11.09 0.26
N LEU A 120 -8.22 -11.02 -1.04
CA LEU A 120 -7.89 -9.75 -1.69
C LEU A 120 -9.05 -8.75 -1.64
N THR A 121 -10.28 -9.21 -1.86
CA THR A 121 -11.46 -8.35 -1.78
C THR A 121 -11.67 -7.81 -0.36
N ALA A 122 -11.49 -8.64 0.66
CA ALA A 122 -11.61 -8.22 2.05
C ALA A 122 -10.53 -7.19 2.42
N LEU A 123 -9.27 -7.43 2.01
CA LEU A 123 -8.16 -6.51 2.24
C LEU A 123 -8.37 -5.16 1.54
N ILE A 124 -8.84 -5.15 0.28
CA ILE A 124 -9.12 -3.90 -0.44
C ILE A 124 -10.24 -3.13 0.26
N ARG A 125 -11.32 -3.80 0.69
CA ARG A 125 -12.40 -3.14 1.42
C ARG A 125 -11.92 -2.55 2.73
N ALA A 126 -11.14 -3.31 3.50
CA ALA A 126 -10.54 -2.84 4.74
C ALA A 126 -9.62 -1.62 4.50
N ALA A 127 -8.75 -1.69 3.49
CA ALA A 127 -7.89 -0.59 3.10
C ALA A 127 -8.64 0.66 2.66
N MET A 128 -9.76 0.51 1.93
CA MET A 128 -10.62 1.63 1.52
C MET A 128 -11.34 2.29 2.70
N SER A 129 -11.50 1.59 3.81
CA SER A 129 -12.11 2.11 5.04
C SER A 129 -11.06 2.60 6.05
N HIS A 130 -9.79 2.30 5.81
CA HIS A 130 -8.69 2.80 6.64
C HIS A 130 -8.44 4.28 6.37
N ARG A 131 -8.06 5.01 7.41
CA ARG A 131 -7.69 6.43 7.32
C ARG A 131 -6.18 6.58 7.36
N GLY A 132 -5.59 6.89 6.24
CA GLY A 132 -4.14 6.99 6.05
C GLY A 132 -3.65 6.13 4.89
N MET A 133 -2.35 5.93 4.83
CA MET A 133 -1.73 5.18 3.73
C MET A 133 -1.92 3.68 3.92
N ALA A 134 -2.64 3.05 3.00
CA ALA A 134 -2.76 1.61 2.91
C ALA A 134 -1.96 1.08 1.71
N VAL A 135 -1.07 0.14 1.95
CA VAL A 135 -0.27 -0.55 0.92
C VAL A 135 -0.68 -2.01 0.83
N ILE A 136 -1.06 -2.44 -0.36
CA ILE A 136 -1.37 -3.86 -0.63
C ILE A 136 -0.44 -4.35 -1.74
N ASP A 137 0.48 -5.25 -1.39
CA ASP A 137 1.34 -5.96 -2.34
C ASP A 137 0.61 -7.21 -2.84
N VAL A 138 0.16 -7.18 -4.10
CA VAL A 138 -0.60 -8.28 -4.70
C VAL A 138 0.33 -9.10 -5.59
N ILE A 139 0.71 -10.29 -5.13
CA ILE A 139 1.44 -11.23 -5.95
C ILE A 139 0.56 -11.63 -7.14
N SER A 140 0.97 -11.21 -8.35
CA SER A 140 0.20 -11.34 -9.58
C SER A 140 1.07 -11.92 -10.69
N PRO A 141 1.22 -13.24 -10.78
CA PRO A 141 2.13 -13.86 -11.73
C PRO A 141 1.91 -13.41 -13.17
N CYS A 142 2.99 -13.04 -13.85
CA CYS A 142 2.91 -12.75 -15.27
C CYS A 142 2.81 -14.06 -16.05
N VAL A 143 1.66 -14.34 -16.63
CA VAL A 143 1.39 -15.58 -17.38
C VAL A 143 2.34 -15.82 -18.55
N THR A 144 2.98 -14.78 -19.06
CA THR A 144 3.90 -14.86 -20.21
C THR A 144 5.36 -15.01 -19.80
N PHE A 145 5.80 -14.36 -18.73
CA PHE A 145 7.23 -14.20 -18.42
C PHE A 145 7.67 -14.78 -17.08
N ALA A 146 6.78 -14.92 -16.12
CA ALA A 146 7.11 -15.31 -14.75
C ALA A 146 6.16 -16.36 -14.15
N ASN A 147 5.42 -17.10 -14.98
CA ASN A 147 4.54 -18.18 -14.53
C ASN A 147 5.11 -19.55 -14.98
N ASN A 148 6.35 -19.84 -14.57
CA ASN A 148 6.98 -21.14 -14.77
C ASN A 148 7.23 -21.79 -13.40
N ASP A 149 7.41 -23.10 -13.36
CA ASP A 149 7.54 -23.88 -12.12
C ASP A 149 8.80 -23.53 -11.29
N GLU A 150 9.77 -22.81 -11.89
CA GLU A 150 10.98 -22.33 -11.22
C GLU A 150 10.80 -20.91 -10.60
N SER A 151 9.67 -20.26 -10.82
CA SER A 151 9.39 -18.92 -10.28
C SER A 151 8.60 -19.01 -8.99
N TYR A 152 9.11 -18.43 -7.90
CA TYR A 152 8.40 -18.32 -6.62
C TYR A 152 7.14 -17.47 -6.69
N LYS A 153 6.97 -16.67 -7.74
CA LYS A 153 5.75 -15.91 -8.03
C LYS A 153 4.85 -16.59 -9.07
N SER A 154 5.14 -17.82 -9.49
CA SER A 154 4.23 -18.56 -10.36
C SER A 154 2.93 -18.91 -9.63
N TYR A 155 1.85 -19.04 -10.41
CA TYR A 155 0.53 -19.37 -9.84
C TYR A 155 0.55 -20.65 -9.01
N ASN A 156 1.18 -21.70 -9.54
CA ASN A 156 1.25 -23.00 -8.87
C ASN A 156 2.11 -22.93 -7.61
N TYR A 157 3.25 -22.24 -7.68
CA TYR A 157 4.15 -22.10 -6.53
C TYR A 157 3.49 -21.32 -5.39
N VAL A 158 2.93 -20.15 -5.68
CA VAL A 158 2.29 -19.31 -4.65
C VAL A 158 1.14 -20.07 -4.01
N LYS A 159 0.27 -20.72 -4.80
CA LYS A 159 -0.85 -21.50 -4.27
C LYS A 159 -0.41 -22.67 -3.35
N ALA A 160 0.74 -23.26 -3.61
CA ALA A 160 1.28 -24.36 -2.80
C ALA A 160 2.06 -23.90 -1.56
N ASN A 161 2.60 -22.67 -1.58
CA ASN A 161 3.51 -22.15 -0.56
C ASN A 161 3.02 -20.83 0.08
N ASP A 162 1.74 -20.49 -0.12
CA ASP A 162 1.13 -19.32 0.51
C ASP A 162 0.91 -19.61 2.01
N GLU A 163 1.54 -18.79 2.84
CA GLU A 163 1.35 -18.82 4.28
C GLU A 163 0.35 -17.73 4.65
N VAL A 164 -0.88 -18.14 4.88
CA VAL A 164 -1.96 -17.21 5.20
C VAL A 164 -1.95 -16.90 6.68
N LEU A 165 -1.59 -15.68 7.06
CA LEU A 165 -1.58 -15.21 8.44
C LEU A 165 -3.01 -15.11 8.99
N HIS A 166 -3.92 -14.60 8.15
CA HIS A 166 -5.29 -14.35 8.55
C HIS A 166 -6.27 -14.64 7.42
N ILE A 167 -7.43 -15.17 7.76
CA ILE A 167 -8.60 -15.12 6.88
C ILE A 167 -9.37 -13.84 7.23
N LEU A 168 -9.57 -12.99 6.23
CA LEU A 168 -10.26 -11.71 6.42
C LEU A 168 -11.70 -11.83 5.94
N ASP A 169 -12.64 -11.40 6.78
CA ASP A 169 -14.03 -11.20 6.42
C ASP A 169 -14.44 -9.78 6.83
N TYR A 170 -14.76 -8.94 5.85
CA TYR A 170 -15.10 -7.56 6.07
C TYR A 170 -16.60 -7.40 6.30
N ILE A 171 -16.97 -6.78 7.40
CA ILE A 171 -18.34 -6.49 7.76
C ILE A 171 -18.54 -4.98 7.73
N SER A 172 -19.35 -4.48 6.77
CA SER A 172 -19.63 -3.06 6.73
C SER A 172 -20.57 -2.64 7.86
N HIS A 173 -20.34 -1.43 8.34
CA HIS A 173 -20.92 -0.89 9.56
C HIS A 173 -22.37 -0.46 9.41
N PHE A 174 -23.28 -1.27 9.93
CA PHE A 174 -24.64 -0.82 10.32
C PHE A 174 -25.10 -1.42 11.66
N SER A 175 -24.18 -1.98 12.44
CA SER A 175 -24.47 -2.52 13.77
C SER A 175 -23.45 -2.00 14.77
N PRO A 176 -23.83 -1.71 16.02
CA PRO A 176 -22.88 -1.31 17.05
C PRO A 176 -21.86 -2.43 17.27
N ILE A 177 -20.60 -2.04 17.41
CA ILE A 177 -19.48 -2.95 17.61
C ILE A 177 -19.44 -3.33 19.06
N GLU A 178 -19.54 -4.62 19.35
CA GLU A 178 -19.17 -5.19 20.64
C GLU A 178 -17.72 -5.66 20.55
N GLU A 179 -16.88 -5.24 21.47
CA GLU A 179 -15.54 -5.80 21.62
C GLU A 179 -15.68 -7.27 21.99
N VAL A 180 -15.18 -8.15 21.12
CA VAL A 180 -15.18 -9.58 21.36
C VAL A 180 -13.77 -10.02 21.64
N ASP A 181 -13.53 -10.56 22.82
CA ASP A 181 -12.28 -11.22 23.21
C ASP A 181 -12.30 -12.63 22.61
N VAL A 182 -11.44 -12.89 21.61
CA VAL A 182 -11.55 -14.09 20.78
C VAL A 182 -10.52 -15.13 21.19
N PRO A 183 -10.98 -16.36 21.54
CA PRO A 183 -10.08 -17.48 21.84
C PRO A 183 -9.28 -17.95 20.61
N GLU A 184 -8.19 -18.64 20.86
CA GLU A 184 -7.28 -19.23 19.88
C GLU A 184 -8.00 -20.10 18.85
N GLY A 185 -7.85 -19.79 17.56
CA GLY A 185 -8.51 -20.48 16.45
C GLY A 185 -9.87 -19.91 16.04
N GLU A 186 -10.34 -18.85 16.67
CA GLU A 186 -11.54 -18.12 16.30
C GLU A 186 -11.17 -16.85 15.48
N TYR A 187 -11.95 -15.82 15.49
CA TYR A 187 -11.69 -14.57 14.76
C TYR A 187 -11.71 -13.36 15.70
N GLN A 188 -10.94 -12.33 15.34
CA GLN A 188 -10.92 -11.04 16.03
C GLN A 188 -11.57 -9.95 15.15
N GLU A 189 -12.37 -9.10 15.74
CA GLU A 189 -12.93 -7.92 15.07
C GLU A 189 -12.09 -6.69 15.37
N VAL A 190 -11.69 -5.97 14.30
CA VAL A 190 -10.95 -4.72 14.37
C VAL A 190 -11.86 -3.62 13.86
N SER A 191 -12.09 -2.59 14.67
CA SER A 191 -12.88 -1.43 14.26
C SER A 191 -12.05 -0.51 13.40
N LEU A 192 -12.57 -0.13 12.23
CA LEU A 192 -11.95 0.84 11.34
C LEU A 192 -12.54 2.24 11.56
N PHE A 193 -11.88 3.26 11.08
CA PHE A 193 -12.25 4.66 11.35
C PHE A 193 -13.64 5.05 10.81
N ASP A 194 -14.13 4.41 9.75
CA ASP A 194 -15.46 4.62 9.19
C ASP A 194 -16.56 3.89 9.97
N GLY A 195 -16.18 3.22 11.07
CA GLY A 195 -17.04 2.41 11.91
C GLY A 195 -17.34 1.03 11.33
N SER A 196 -16.76 0.65 10.19
CA SER A 196 -16.83 -0.73 9.71
C SER A 196 -15.95 -1.64 10.56
N THR A 197 -16.19 -2.94 10.47
CA THR A 197 -15.46 -3.95 11.24
C THR A 197 -14.74 -4.89 10.30
N LEU A 198 -13.45 -5.12 10.56
CA LEU A 198 -12.62 -6.12 9.92
C LEU A 198 -12.60 -7.36 10.82
N ARG A 199 -13.01 -8.50 10.28
CA ARG A 199 -12.91 -9.78 10.98
C ARG A 199 -11.66 -10.52 10.52
N LEU A 200 -10.76 -10.75 11.47
CA LEU A 200 -9.51 -11.48 11.27
C LEU A 200 -9.67 -12.88 11.85
N GLU A 201 -9.55 -13.88 11.03
CA GLU A 201 -9.41 -15.26 11.48
C GLU A 201 -7.93 -15.59 11.51
N THR A 202 -7.39 -15.83 12.71
CA THR A 202 -5.97 -16.06 12.92
C THR A 202 -5.65 -17.52 12.66
N LEU A 203 -4.86 -17.80 11.63
CA LEU A 203 -4.36 -19.15 11.34
C LEU A 203 -3.05 -19.45 12.07
N ALA A 204 -2.26 -18.43 12.42
CA ALA A 204 -1.10 -18.51 13.29
C ALA A 204 -1.43 -17.78 14.60
N ALA A 205 -1.36 -18.50 15.71
CA ALA A 205 -1.79 -18.06 17.04
C ALA A 205 -0.98 -16.90 17.63
N ASP A 206 0.08 -16.47 16.99
CA ASP A 206 1.10 -15.57 17.56
C ASP A 206 1.41 -14.33 16.70
N HIS A 207 0.72 -14.11 15.58
CA HIS A 207 0.96 -12.90 14.79
C HIS A 207 0.22 -11.70 15.37
N ASP A 208 0.99 -10.73 15.84
CA ASP A 208 0.50 -9.43 16.25
C ASP A 208 0.61 -8.43 15.08
N TYR A 209 -0.52 -8.17 14.42
CA TYR A 209 -0.58 -7.20 13.31
C TYR A 209 -0.42 -5.74 13.77
N THR A 210 -0.43 -5.46 15.08
CA THR A 210 -0.18 -4.13 15.62
C THR A 210 1.30 -3.91 15.95
N ASP A 211 2.11 -4.99 15.97
CA ASP A 211 3.54 -4.91 16.18
C ASP A 211 4.32 -4.99 14.87
N ALA A 212 5.00 -3.90 14.52
CA ALA A 212 5.85 -3.82 13.34
C ALA A 212 7.01 -4.85 13.35
N VAL A 213 7.52 -5.19 14.53
CA VAL A 213 8.61 -6.17 14.66
C VAL A 213 8.08 -7.59 14.37
N SER A 214 6.90 -7.92 14.87
CA SER A 214 6.22 -9.19 14.57
C SER A 214 5.98 -9.33 13.06
N ALA A 215 5.44 -8.29 12.43
CA ALA A 215 5.19 -8.27 10.99
C ALA A 215 6.47 -8.45 10.15
N LEU A 216 7.53 -7.73 10.47
CA LEU A 216 8.83 -7.87 9.79
C LEU A 216 9.46 -9.25 10.03
N SER A 217 9.30 -9.81 11.22
CA SER A 217 9.76 -11.16 11.54
C SER A 217 9.05 -12.23 10.71
N ALA A 218 7.72 -12.12 10.57
CA ALA A 218 6.91 -13.02 9.76
C ALA A 218 7.36 -12.99 8.28
N ILE A 219 7.53 -11.79 7.70
CA ILE A 219 8.04 -11.62 6.34
C ILE A 219 9.41 -12.30 6.18
N HIS A 220 10.34 -12.06 7.11
CA HIS A 220 11.70 -12.56 7.02
C HIS A 220 11.79 -14.09 7.20
N GLN A 221 10.93 -14.67 8.05
CA GLN A 221 10.83 -16.11 8.22
C GLN A 221 10.26 -16.78 6.98
N ALA A 222 9.20 -16.21 6.39
CA ALA A 222 8.62 -16.70 5.15
C ALA A 222 9.64 -16.63 4.00
N GLU A 223 10.38 -15.52 3.86
CA GLU A 223 11.43 -15.38 2.86
C GLU A 223 12.52 -16.47 2.99
N LYS A 224 12.99 -16.73 4.22
CA LYS A 224 13.97 -17.79 4.48
C LYS A 224 13.45 -19.19 4.15
N ALA A 225 12.15 -19.40 4.29
CA ALA A 225 11.48 -20.64 3.95
C ALA A 225 11.05 -20.72 2.46
N GLU A 226 11.41 -19.71 1.66
CA GLU A 226 10.99 -19.57 0.27
C GLU A 226 9.46 -19.52 0.11
N ARG A 227 8.77 -18.86 1.02
CA ARG A 227 7.32 -18.71 1.05
C ARG A 227 6.91 -17.26 0.94
N HIS A 228 5.64 -17.06 0.62
CA HIS A 228 4.98 -15.76 0.70
C HIS A 228 4.01 -15.75 1.86
N VAL A 229 4.21 -14.84 2.78
CA VAL A 229 3.22 -14.58 3.83
C VAL A 229 2.17 -13.63 3.28
N THR A 230 0.88 -13.98 3.41
CA THR A 230 -0.25 -13.18 2.96
C THR A 230 -1.24 -12.90 4.09
N GLY A 231 -2.04 -11.87 3.92
CA GLY A 231 -2.97 -11.36 4.91
C GLY A 231 -2.67 -9.93 5.30
N LEU A 232 -3.26 -9.47 6.40
CA LEU A 232 -2.94 -8.20 7.04
C LEU A 232 -1.64 -8.38 7.83
N LEU A 233 -0.57 -7.71 7.39
CA LEU A 233 0.75 -7.80 8.01
C LEU A 233 0.89 -6.80 9.16
N TYR A 234 0.45 -5.55 8.94
CA TYR A 234 0.58 -4.47 9.92
C TYR A 234 -0.58 -3.49 9.82
N TYR A 235 -1.03 -3.00 10.96
CA TYR A 235 -2.10 -2.02 11.10
C TYR A 235 -1.87 -1.11 12.31
N ASP A 236 -1.99 0.19 12.08
CA ASP A 236 -1.92 1.24 13.10
C ASP A 236 -2.91 2.36 12.74
N ASP A 237 -3.92 2.58 13.57
CA ASP A 237 -4.96 3.60 13.35
C ASP A 237 -4.68 4.93 14.07
N ASP A 238 -3.64 4.99 14.88
CA ASP A 238 -3.27 6.17 15.66
C ASP A 238 -2.39 7.16 14.86
N VAL A 239 -1.94 6.79 13.65
CA VAL A 239 -1.05 7.63 12.84
C VAL A 239 -1.83 8.77 12.15
N PRO A 240 -1.55 10.04 12.46
CA PRO A 240 -2.26 11.14 11.83
C PRO A 240 -1.97 11.23 10.34
N THR A 241 -2.99 11.54 9.54
CA THR A 241 -2.83 11.72 8.09
C THR A 241 -2.09 13.02 7.74
N ALA A 242 -1.63 13.14 6.49
CA ALA A 242 -1.04 14.38 5.99
C ALA A 242 -2.01 15.58 6.12
N THR A 243 -3.29 15.35 5.87
CA THR A 243 -4.32 16.39 5.94
C THR A 243 -4.58 16.84 7.38
N ASP A 244 -4.52 15.92 8.34
CA ASP A 244 -4.64 16.25 9.78
C ASP A 244 -3.42 17.01 10.27
N THR A 245 -2.22 16.54 9.92
CA THR A 245 -0.96 17.17 10.33
C THR A 245 -0.82 18.60 9.79
N LEU A 246 -1.31 18.85 8.57
CA LEU A 246 -1.29 20.17 7.94
C LEU A 246 -2.47 21.07 8.36
N GLY A 247 -3.46 20.52 9.06
CA GLY A 247 -4.65 21.28 9.47
C GLY A 247 -5.44 21.83 8.28
N LEU A 248 -5.58 21.02 7.22
CA LEU A 248 -6.26 21.47 6.00
C LEU A 248 -7.77 21.57 6.19
N SER A 249 -8.38 22.51 5.43
CA SER A 249 -9.82 22.73 5.42
C SER A 249 -10.60 21.47 5.03
N GLU A 250 -11.78 21.29 5.65
CA GLU A 250 -12.77 20.29 5.23
C GLU A 250 -13.38 20.65 3.85
N THR A 251 -13.45 21.95 3.55
CA THR A 251 -13.98 22.44 2.29
C THR A 251 -12.94 22.23 1.18
N PRO A 252 -13.29 21.56 0.07
CA PRO A 252 -12.39 21.40 -1.07
C PRO A 252 -11.89 22.76 -1.59
N LEU A 253 -10.63 22.82 -2.01
CA LEU A 253 -10.01 24.05 -2.50
C LEU A 253 -10.83 24.74 -3.59
N VAL A 254 -11.47 23.96 -4.47
CA VAL A 254 -12.29 24.47 -5.58
C VAL A 254 -13.58 25.14 -5.10
N GLU A 255 -14.04 24.86 -3.90
CA GLU A 255 -15.25 25.43 -3.29
C GLU A 255 -14.94 26.64 -2.38
N LEU A 256 -13.66 26.92 -2.10
CA LEU A 256 -13.26 28.08 -1.31
C LEU A 256 -13.51 29.36 -2.09
N THR A 257 -14.11 30.35 -1.42
CA THR A 257 -14.36 31.67 -2.00
C THR A 257 -13.05 32.46 -2.12
N GLU A 258 -13.04 33.46 -3.01
CA GLU A 258 -11.87 34.30 -3.26
C GLU A 258 -11.37 34.99 -1.98
N ASP A 259 -12.28 35.38 -1.10
CA ASP A 259 -11.95 36.03 0.19
C ASP A 259 -11.17 35.11 1.15
N LEU A 260 -11.38 33.78 1.04
CA LEU A 260 -10.65 32.78 1.82
C LEU A 260 -9.30 32.41 1.20
N LEU A 261 -9.18 32.56 -0.11
CA LEU A 261 -7.97 32.23 -0.88
C LEU A 261 -6.95 33.37 -0.94
N ARG A 262 -7.41 34.62 -0.71
CA ARG A 262 -6.55 35.80 -0.77
C ARG A 262 -6.40 36.44 0.60
N PRO A 263 -5.17 36.84 0.98
CA PRO A 263 -4.99 37.64 2.17
C PRO A 263 -5.71 38.97 2.01
N SER A 264 -6.33 39.46 3.09
CA SER A 264 -6.95 40.77 3.08
C SER A 264 -5.89 41.87 2.84
N PRO A 265 -6.29 43.06 2.30
CA PRO A 265 -5.38 44.19 2.14
C PRO A 265 -4.65 44.52 3.43
N ASP A 266 -5.34 44.51 4.57
CA ASP A 266 -4.77 44.77 5.88
C ASP A 266 -3.72 43.73 6.30
N SER A 267 -3.94 42.46 6.00
CA SER A 267 -2.96 41.40 6.25
C SER A 267 -1.70 41.58 5.40
N LEU A 268 -1.88 41.99 4.14
CA LEU A 268 -0.78 42.26 3.24
C LEU A 268 0.02 43.50 3.69
N GLU A 269 -0.66 44.55 4.13
CA GLU A 269 -0.01 45.76 4.66
C GLU A 269 0.76 45.46 5.94
N LYS A 270 0.21 44.63 6.84
CA LYS A 270 0.89 44.19 8.06
C LYS A 270 2.18 43.41 7.75
N VAL A 271 2.16 42.54 6.78
CA VAL A 271 3.37 41.81 6.32
C VAL A 271 4.37 42.81 5.72
N ASN A 272 3.92 43.70 4.83
CA ASN A 272 4.78 44.67 4.17
C ASN A 272 5.40 45.68 5.16
N SER A 273 4.69 46.08 6.22
CA SER A 273 5.22 46.96 7.24
C SER A 273 6.36 46.32 8.03
N GLY A 274 6.32 45.00 8.24
CA GLY A 274 7.39 44.24 8.89
C GLY A 274 8.71 44.18 8.08
N PHE A 275 8.64 44.41 6.77
CA PHE A 275 9.83 44.50 5.91
C PHE A 275 10.34 45.92 5.68
N ARG A 276 9.62 46.94 6.18
CA ARG A 276 10.00 48.34 6.07
C ARG A 276 10.72 48.88 7.31
N SER A 277 10.81 48.06 8.36
CA SER A 277 11.60 48.33 9.57
C SER A 277 12.97 47.66 9.49
#